data_d17a99eb03bf12e797640dd3c5ad07bd
#
_entry.id   d17a99eb03bf12e797640dd3c5ad07bd
#
_cell.length_a   1.000
_cell.length_b   1.000
_cell.length_c   1.000
_cell.angle_alpha   90.00
_cell.angle_beta   90.00
_cell.angle_gamma   90.00
#
_symmetry.space_group_name_H-M   'P 1'
#
loop_
_entity.id
_entity.type
_entity.pdbx_description
1 polymer ?
#
loop_
_entity_poly.entity_id
_entity_poly.type
_entity_poly.pdbx_seq_one_letter_code
_entity_poly.pdbx_strand_id
1 'polypeptide(L)'
;MDLVLDWWGSNTAHFADVGCGSGCLGLALLNKLPEGSSCTAIDISEAAVSLSTRNAENLGLSSVYDASRRSASELDGAFDFIVSNPPYIPSRDLQGLDAEVVDFEDPRALDGGADGLVVARQLLDRAPLVLRGGRRSVWLELDETGPALLSRSYACESFVDLAGKERFARVDF
;
A
#
# COMPACT_ATOMS: atom_id res chain seq x y z
N MET A 1 -1.86 -9.86 1.45
CA MET A 1 -3.33 -9.86 1.61
C MET A 1 -3.75 -10.73 2.80
N ASP A 2 -3.44 -12.02 2.84
CA ASP A 2 -3.90 -12.94 3.89
C ASP A 2 -3.48 -12.50 5.30
N LEU A 3 -2.25 -12.00 5.47
CA LEU A 3 -1.77 -11.41 6.72
C LEU A 3 -2.69 -10.30 7.26
N VAL A 4 -3.18 -9.43 6.38
CA VAL A 4 -4.09 -8.34 6.75
C VAL A 4 -5.44 -8.89 7.17
N LEU A 5 -5.98 -9.85 6.42
CA LEU A 5 -7.28 -10.48 6.71
C LEU A 5 -7.26 -11.27 8.02
N ASP A 6 -6.20 -12.05 8.25
CA ASP A 6 -6.02 -12.82 9.49
C ASP A 6 -5.91 -11.90 10.72
N TRP A 7 -5.18 -10.78 10.56
CA TRP A 7 -5.04 -9.78 11.61
C TRP A 7 -6.34 -9.01 11.88
N TRP A 8 -7.07 -8.60 10.82
CA TRP A 8 -8.30 -7.80 10.96
C TRP A 8 -9.49 -8.65 11.40
N GLY A 9 -9.56 -9.87 10.95
CA GLY A 9 -10.65 -10.80 11.22
C GLY A 9 -11.91 -10.51 10.39
N SER A 10 -13.06 -10.84 10.92
CA SER A 10 -14.36 -10.80 10.21
C SER A 10 -15.13 -9.48 10.42
N ASN A 11 -14.45 -8.38 10.69
CA ASN A 11 -15.09 -7.07 10.85
C ASN A 11 -15.16 -6.33 9.51
N THR A 12 -16.17 -5.46 9.37
CA THR A 12 -16.16 -4.46 8.29
C THR A 12 -14.99 -3.51 8.47
N ALA A 13 -14.47 -2.98 7.38
CA ALA A 13 -13.35 -2.06 7.40
C ALA A 13 -13.57 -0.88 6.44
N HIS A 14 -13.20 0.30 6.88
CA HIS A 14 -12.94 1.42 5.99
C HIS A 14 -11.42 1.64 5.94
N PHE A 15 -10.79 1.30 4.83
CA PHE A 15 -9.33 1.28 4.74
C PHE A 15 -8.82 2.09 3.54
N ALA A 16 -7.52 2.39 3.55
CA ALA A 16 -6.86 3.03 2.42
C ALA A 16 -5.88 2.08 1.73
N ASP A 17 -5.82 2.17 0.38
CA ASP A 17 -4.81 1.55 -0.48
C ASP A 17 -3.95 2.67 -1.11
N VAL A 18 -2.71 2.81 -0.65
CA VAL A 18 -1.82 3.90 -1.02
C VAL A 18 -0.76 3.44 -2.01
N GLY A 19 -0.68 4.12 -3.17
CA GLY A 19 0.06 3.62 -4.33
C GLY A 19 -0.69 2.45 -4.95
N CYS A 20 -1.98 2.64 -5.20
CA CYS A 20 -2.89 1.54 -5.53
C CYS A 20 -2.58 0.86 -6.87
N GLY A 21 -1.88 1.53 -7.79
CA GLY A 21 -1.55 0.98 -9.10
C GLY A 21 -2.79 0.51 -9.86
N SER A 22 -2.88 -0.78 -10.13
CA SER A 22 -4.07 -1.40 -10.76
C SER A 22 -5.26 -1.59 -9.80
N GLY A 23 -5.10 -1.30 -8.51
CA GLY A 23 -6.08 -1.55 -7.46
C GLY A 23 -6.10 -3.00 -6.97
N CYS A 24 -5.13 -3.83 -7.38
CA CYS A 24 -5.19 -5.27 -7.11
C CYS A 24 -5.24 -5.60 -5.61
N LEU A 25 -4.53 -4.86 -4.76
CA LEU A 25 -4.51 -5.09 -3.32
C LEU A 25 -5.83 -4.67 -2.67
N GLY A 26 -6.26 -3.42 -2.89
CA GLY A 26 -7.50 -2.88 -2.32
C GLY A 26 -8.74 -3.64 -2.78
N LEU A 27 -8.84 -3.96 -4.07
CA LEU A 27 -9.98 -4.71 -4.63
C LEU A 27 -10.00 -6.16 -4.14
N ALA A 28 -8.84 -6.81 -4.01
CA ALA A 28 -8.77 -8.16 -3.46
C ALA A 28 -9.16 -8.21 -1.98
N LEU A 29 -8.80 -7.21 -1.18
CA LEU A 29 -9.25 -7.07 0.20
C LEU A 29 -10.76 -6.85 0.27
N LEU A 30 -11.32 -5.93 -0.50
CA LEU A 30 -12.76 -5.68 -0.56
C LEU A 30 -13.56 -6.93 -0.90
N ASN A 31 -13.06 -7.75 -1.83
CA ASN A 31 -13.73 -9.00 -2.23
C ASN A 31 -13.76 -10.06 -1.12
N LYS A 32 -12.95 -9.90 -0.07
CA LYS A 32 -12.84 -10.85 1.07
C LYS A 32 -13.41 -10.29 2.37
N LEU A 33 -13.42 -8.98 2.52
CA LEU A 33 -13.99 -8.33 3.70
C LEU A 33 -15.53 -8.39 3.67
N PRO A 34 -16.19 -8.33 4.84
CA PRO A 34 -17.63 -8.32 4.91
C PRO A 34 -18.28 -7.16 4.14
N GLU A 35 -19.52 -7.37 3.69
CA GLU A 35 -20.37 -6.32 3.14
C GLU A 35 -20.44 -5.12 4.08
N GLY A 36 -20.38 -3.90 3.52
CA GLY A 36 -20.26 -2.65 4.29
C GLY A 36 -18.82 -2.17 4.45
N SER A 37 -17.82 -2.93 3.99
CA SER A 37 -16.44 -2.46 3.90
C SER A 37 -16.26 -1.53 2.71
N SER A 38 -15.29 -0.60 2.80
CA SER A 38 -14.97 0.35 1.72
C SER A 38 -13.47 0.65 1.67
N CYS A 39 -12.99 1.00 0.48
CA CYS A 39 -11.60 1.34 0.21
C CYS A 39 -11.49 2.73 -0.41
N THR A 40 -10.64 3.57 0.16
CA THR A 40 -10.13 4.79 -0.49
C THR A 40 -8.76 4.48 -1.07
N ALA A 41 -8.64 4.52 -2.38
CA ALA A 41 -7.40 4.24 -3.10
C ALA A 41 -6.77 5.54 -3.61
N ILE A 42 -5.47 5.70 -3.43
CA ILE A 42 -4.75 6.85 -3.97
C ILE A 42 -3.51 6.43 -4.73
N ASP A 43 -3.20 7.18 -5.79
CA ASP A 43 -1.98 7.05 -6.56
C ASP A 43 -1.57 8.40 -7.14
N ILE A 44 -0.28 8.63 -7.37
CA ILE A 44 0.22 9.84 -8.05
C ILE A 44 -0.01 9.80 -9.56
N SER A 45 -0.21 8.60 -10.11
CA SER A 45 -0.41 8.35 -11.54
C SER A 45 -1.89 8.38 -11.90
N GLU A 46 -2.29 9.29 -12.77
CA GLU A 46 -3.65 9.34 -13.33
C GLU A 46 -4.02 8.05 -14.08
N ALA A 47 -3.03 7.44 -14.74
CA ALA A 47 -3.23 6.18 -15.44
C ALA A 47 -3.54 5.02 -14.47
N ALA A 48 -2.85 4.98 -13.31
CA ALA A 48 -3.11 4.02 -12.25
C ALA A 48 -4.53 4.20 -11.67
N VAL A 49 -4.92 5.42 -11.34
CA VAL A 49 -6.27 5.75 -10.86
C VAL A 49 -7.34 5.31 -11.87
N SER A 50 -7.16 5.65 -13.16
CA SER A 50 -8.09 5.25 -14.21
C SER A 50 -8.17 3.72 -14.38
N LEU A 51 -7.05 3.03 -14.24
CA LEU A 51 -7.00 1.57 -14.34
C LEU A 51 -7.70 0.91 -13.15
N SER A 52 -7.40 1.35 -11.93
CA SER A 52 -8.00 0.79 -10.71
C SER A 52 -9.51 1.03 -10.65
N THR A 53 -9.97 2.21 -11.09
CA THR A 53 -11.41 2.51 -11.22
C THR A 53 -12.10 1.57 -12.19
N ARG A 54 -11.55 1.34 -13.39
CA ARG A 54 -12.10 0.37 -14.35
C ARG A 54 -12.12 -1.06 -13.80
N ASN A 55 -11.09 -1.44 -13.05
CA ASN A 55 -11.04 -2.74 -12.42
C ASN A 55 -12.12 -2.88 -11.35
N ALA A 56 -12.38 -1.83 -10.56
CA ALA A 56 -13.50 -1.79 -9.60
C ALA A 56 -14.86 -1.93 -10.30
N GLU A 57 -15.06 -1.24 -11.41
CA GLU A 57 -16.28 -1.37 -12.25
C GLU A 57 -16.49 -2.80 -12.74
N ASN A 58 -15.44 -3.40 -13.30
CA ASN A 58 -15.48 -4.77 -13.83
C ASN A 58 -15.79 -5.81 -12.75
N LEU A 59 -15.41 -5.54 -11.49
CA LEU A 59 -15.67 -6.40 -10.34
C LEU A 59 -16.99 -6.08 -9.60
N GLY A 60 -17.72 -5.04 -10.03
CA GLY A 60 -18.96 -4.60 -9.38
C GLY A 60 -18.73 -3.94 -8.00
N LEU A 61 -17.53 -3.39 -7.77
CA LEU A 61 -17.11 -2.79 -6.50
C LEU A 61 -17.11 -1.25 -6.51
N SER A 62 -17.60 -0.60 -7.58
CA SER A 62 -17.57 0.87 -7.75
C SER A 62 -18.28 1.65 -6.61
N SER A 63 -19.24 1.04 -5.93
CA SER A 63 -19.96 1.71 -4.83
C SER A 63 -19.16 1.76 -3.53
N VAL A 64 -18.10 0.98 -3.41
CA VAL A 64 -17.30 0.80 -2.18
C VAL A 64 -15.79 1.03 -2.40
N TYR A 65 -15.38 1.34 -3.63
CA TYR A 65 -14.00 1.65 -4.01
C TYR A 65 -13.94 3.04 -4.64
N ASP A 66 -13.23 3.95 -3.99
CA ASP A 66 -13.03 5.32 -4.46
C ASP A 66 -11.54 5.58 -4.72
N ALA A 67 -11.17 5.81 -5.98
CA ALA A 67 -9.80 6.06 -6.38
C ALA A 67 -9.59 7.53 -6.77
N SER A 68 -8.51 8.14 -6.30
CA SER A 68 -8.18 9.52 -6.61
C SER A 68 -6.68 9.77 -6.74
N ARG A 69 -6.32 10.78 -7.54
CA ARG A 69 -4.94 11.16 -7.75
C ARG A 69 -4.45 12.00 -6.57
N ARG A 70 -3.60 11.39 -5.71
CA ARG A 70 -2.97 12.03 -4.54
C ARG A 70 -1.65 11.35 -4.23
N SER A 71 -0.74 12.06 -3.58
CA SER A 71 0.46 11.48 -2.97
C SER A 71 0.17 10.89 -1.59
N ALA A 72 1.08 10.06 -1.07
CA ALA A 72 0.96 9.48 0.27
C ALA A 72 0.83 10.55 1.38
N SER A 73 1.51 11.68 1.23
CA SER A 73 1.45 12.81 2.19
C SER A 73 0.11 13.56 2.16
N GLU A 74 -0.67 13.42 1.08
CA GLU A 74 -1.98 14.06 0.90
C GLU A 74 -3.15 13.14 1.27
N LEU A 75 -2.86 11.92 1.78
CA LEU A 75 -3.91 11.02 2.24
C LEU A 75 -4.76 11.72 3.30
N ASP A 76 -6.07 11.75 3.08
CA ASP A 76 -7.05 12.37 3.95
C ASP A 76 -8.24 11.44 4.17
N GLY A 77 -8.85 11.52 5.33
CA GLY A 77 -9.95 10.65 5.71
C GLY A 77 -9.77 10.07 7.12
N ALA A 78 -10.51 9.00 7.40
CA ALA A 78 -10.45 8.30 8.67
C ALA A 78 -10.55 6.79 8.42
N PHE A 79 -9.45 6.07 8.59
CA PHE A 79 -9.28 4.68 8.19
C PHE A 79 -9.06 3.77 9.38
N ASP A 80 -9.54 2.55 9.28
CA ASP A 80 -9.30 1.51 10.29
C ASP A 80 -7.88 0.94 10.16
N PHE A 81 -7.39 0.80 8.93
CA PHE A 81 -6.00 0.46 8.59
C PHE A 81 -5.63 1.01 7.21
N ILE A 82 -4.35 0.95 6.89
CA ILE A 82 -3.80 1.33 5.59
C ILE A 82 -2.99 0.16 5.05
N VAL A 83 -3.09 -0.07 3.73
CA VAL A 83 -2.21 -1.00 3.00
C VAL A 83 -1.46 -0.22 1.94
N SER A 84 -0.23 -0.63 1.64
CA SER A 84 0.55 -0.04 0.57
C SER A 84 1.60 -1.02 0.05
N ASN A 85 1.78 -1.04 -1.26
CA ASN A 85 2.98 -1.53 -1.92
C ASN A 85 3.65 -0.31 -2.58
N PRO A 86 4.38 0.50 -1.81
CA PRO A 86 5.00 1.72 -2.32
C PRO A 86 6.22 1.38 -3.17
N PRO A 87 6.69 2.30 -4.04
CA PRO A 87 7.98 2.15 -4.69
C PRO A 87 9.07 2.01 -3.63
N TYR A 88 9.92 0.98 -3.78
CA TYR A 88 10.92 0.62 -2.77
C TYR A 88 12.34 0.46 -3.34
N ILE A 89 12.57 0.69 -4.63
CA ILE A 89 13.90 0.58 -5.22
C ILE A 89 14.67 1.87 -4.92
N PRO A 90 15.87 1.80 -4.30
CA PRO A 90 16.70 2.99 -4.12
C PRO A 90 17.03 3.63 -5.46
N SER A 91 16.97 4.98 -5.56
CA SER A 91 17.18 5.72 -6.82
C SER A 91 18.50 5.37 -7.50
N ARG A 92 19.56 5.04 -6.73
CA ARG A 92 20.87 4.64 -7.25
C ARG A 92 20.84 3.30 -7.98
N ASP A 93 19.90 2.44 -7.64
CA ASP A 93 19.82 1.05 -8.14
C ASP A 93 18.91 0.95 -9.39
N LEU A 94 18.16 2.01 -9.73
CA LEU A 94 17.26 2.05 -10.89
C LEU A 94 17.98 1.82 -12.23
N GLN A 95 19.23 2.28 -12.35
CA GLN A 95 20.02 2.09 -13.57
C GLN A 95 20.49 0.64 -13.79
N GLY A 96 20.41 -0.20 -12.76
CA GLY A 96 20.80 -1.61 -12.81
C GLY A 96 19.64 -2.58 -13.05
N LEU A 97 18.43 -2.06 -13.25
CA LEU A 97 17.25 -2.90 -13.49
C LEU A 97 17.29 -3.52 -14.87
N ASP A 98 16.65 -4.69 -15.00
CA ASP A 98 16.47 -5.36 -16.28
C ASP A 98 15.71 -4.47 -17.28
N ALA A 99 16.09 -4.55 -18.56
CA ALA A 99 15.49 -3.72 -19.60
C ALA A 99 13.96 -3.89 -19.68
N GLU A 100 13.44 -5.08 -19.39
CA GLU A 100 12.00 -5.35 -19.35
C GLU A 100 11.28 -4.52 -18.29
N VAL A 101 11.91 -4.28 -17.13
CA VAL A 101 11.35 -3.43 -16.06
C VAL A 101 11.40 -1.95 -16.47
N VAL A 102 12.56 -1.51 -16.97
CA VAL A 102 12.77 -0.09 -17.36
C VAL A 102 11.89 0.32 -18.54
N ASP A 103 11.65 -0.59 -19.50
CA ASP A 103 10.90 -0.29 -20.73
C ASP A 103 9.37 -0.31 -20.53
N PHE A 104 8.87 -1.05 -19.55
CA PHE A 104 7.43 -1.28 -19.39
C PHE A 104 6.82 -0.75 -18.09
N GLU A 105 7.63 -0.46 -17.07
CA GLU A 105 7.13 0.08 -15.80
C GLU A 105 7.36 1.59 -15.69
N ASP A 106 6.40 2.29 -15.07
CA ASP A 106 6.54 3.71 -14.76
C ASP A 106 7.69 3.89 -13.73
N PRO A 107 8.75 4.65 -14.03
CA PRO A 107 9.85 4.87 -13.08
C PRO A 107 9.37 5.38 -11.71
N ARG A 108 8.25 6.09 -11.66
CA ARG A 108 7.64 6.56 -10.40
C ARG A 108 7.06 5.44 -9.55
N ALA A 109 6.71 4.31 -10.16
CA ALA A 109 6.24 3.12 -9.46
C ALA A 109 7.40 2.30 -8.86
N LEU A 110 8.63 2.59 -9.26
CA LEU A 110 9.83 1.87 -8.85
C LEU A 110 10.68 2.66 -7.84
N ASP A 111 10.81 3.98 -8.04
CA ASP A 111 11.73 4.85 -7.30
C ASP A 111 11.23 5.12 -5.87
N GLY A 112 11.79 4.39 -4.91
CA GLY A 112 11.58 4.59 -3.48
C GLY A 112 12.44 5.70 -2.85
N GLY A 113 13.20 6.44 -3.67
CA GLY A 113 14.09 7.52 -3.19
C GLY A 113 15.45 7.01 -2.73
N ALA A 114 16.14 7.80 -1.91
CA ALA A 114 17.55 7.61 -1.57
C ALA A 114 17.88 6.24 -0.98
N ASP A 115 16.98 5.66 -0.19
CA ASP A 115 17.15 4.37 0.49
C ASP A 115 15.97 3.40 0.28
N GLY A 116 15.07 3.71 -0.68
CA GLY A 116 13.90 2.89 -0.99
C GLY A 116 12.72 3.07 -0.04
N LEU A 117 12.79 3.95 0.95
CA LEU A 117 11.74 4.09 1.97
C LEU A 117 11.10 5.50 2.04
N VAL A 118 11.39 6.37 1.07
CA VAL A 118 10.88 7.76 1.13
C VAL A 118 9.35 7.80 1.13
N VAL A 119 8.70 7.06 0.23
CA VAL A 119 7.23 7.04 0.14
C VAL A 119 6.63 6.34 1.34
N ALA A 120 7.22 5.23 1.81
CA ALA A 120 6.78 4.54 3.01
C ALA A 120 6.80 5.46 4.24
N ARG A 121 7.88 6.24 4.44
CA ARG A 121 7.97 7.21 5.54
C ARG A 121 6.94 8.33 5.43
N GLN A 122 6.74 8.89 4.24
CA GLN A 122 5.68 9.90 4.03
C GLN A 122 4.31 9.38 4.46
N LEU A 123 4.01 8.12 4.13
CA LEU A 123 2.78 7.47 4.55
C LEU A 123 2.73 7.26 6.07
N LEU A 124 3.82 6.79 6.68
CA LEU A 124 3.88 6.56 8.13
C LEU A 124 3.79 7.86 8.93
N ASP A 125 4.35 8.96 8.44
CA ASP A 125 4.23 10.29 9.05
C ASP A 125 2.77 10.80 8.96
N ARG A 126 2.04 10.41 7.91
CA ARG A 126 0.63 10.78 7.72
C ARG A 126 -0.34 9.90 8.51
N ALA A 127 -0.01 8.64 8.71
CA ALA A 127 -0.87 7.63 9.31
C ALA A 127 -1.50 8.02 10.65
N PRO A 128 -0.79 8.63 11.65
CA PRO A 128 -1.40 9.03 12.92
C PRO A 128 -2.56 10.02 12.79
N LEU A 129 -2.61 10.79 11.70
CA LEU A 129 -3.63 11.82 11.46
C LEU A 129 -4.89 11.25 10.83
N VAL A 130 -4.81 10.09 10.18
CA VAL A 130 -5.90 9.51 9.39
C VAL A 130 -6.35 8.14 9.89
N LEU A 131 -5.56 7.47 10.74
CA LEU A 131 -5.93 6.21 11.36
C LEU A 131 -6.84 6.44 12.58
N ARG A 132 -7.86 5.61 12.71
CA ARG A 132 -8.84 5.64 13.80
C ARG A 132 -9.03 4.26 14.43
N GLY A 133 -9.76 4.21 15.54
CA GLY A 133 -10.09 2.97 16.23
C GLY A 133 -8.95 2.40 17.07
N GLY A 134 -9.10 1.16 17.50
CA GLY A 134 -8.18 0.49 18.45
C GLY A 134 -7.04 -0.31 17.77
N ARG A 135 -7.16 -0.59 16.47
CA ARG A 135 -6.17 -1.35 15.68
C ARG A 135 -5.64 -0.49 14.54
N ARG A 136 -4.90 0.55 14.89
CA ARG A 136 -4.35 1.52 13.94
C ARG A 136 -3.04 1.00 13.38
N SER A 137 -3.06 0.50 12.15
CA SER A 137 -1.87 -0.11 11.55
C SER A 137 -1.70 0.28 10.09
N VAL A 138 -0.45 0.36 9.66
CA VAL A 138 -0.05 0.45 8.25
C VAL A 138 0.65 -0.85 7.89
N TRP A 139 0.20 -1.48 6.82
CA TRP A 139 0.79 -2.67 6.23
C TRP A 139 1.52 -2.30 4.95
N LEU A 140 2.78 -2.67 4.87
CA LEU A 140 3.68 -2.33 3.77
C LEU A 140 4.24 -3.61 3.13
N GLU A 141 4.26 -3.64 1.79
CA GLU A 141 5.15 -4.52 1.06
C GLU A 141 6.42 -3.72 0.71
N LEU A 142 7.59 -4.32 0.92
CA LEU A 142 8.89 -3.68 0.75
C LEU A 142 9.86 -4.68 0.09
N ASP A 143 11.07 -4.25 -0.22
CA ASP A 143 12.13 -5.18 -0.54
C ASP A 143 12.57 -5.96 0.71
N GLU A 144 13.42 -7.00 0.55
CA GLU A 144 13.84 -7.87 1.66
C GLU A 144 14.67 -7.15 2.74
N THR A 145 15.22 -5.98 2.45
CA THR A 145 15.98 -5.15 3.41
C THR A 145 15.11 -4.08 4.08
N GLY A 146 13.97 -3.77 3.47
CA GLY A 146 13.07 -2.70 3.87
C GLY A 146 12.54 -2.82 5.29
N PRO A 147 12.00 -3.96 5.73
CA PRO A 147 11.50 -4.13 7.10
C PRO A 147 12.58 -3.87 8.16
N ALA A 148 13.79 -4.40 7.94
CA ALA A 148 14.91 -4.19 8.85
C ALA A 148 15.39 -2.73 8.89
N LEU A 149 15.33 -2.00 7.78
CA LEU A 149 15.63 -0.57 7.72
C LEU A 149 14.54 0.25 8.42
N LEU A 150 13.28 -0.11 8.23
CA LEU A 150 12.14 0.56 8.81
C LEU A 150 12.12 0.43 10.35
N SER A 151 12.50 -0.74 10.87
CA SER A 151 12.54 -1.03 12.31
C SER A 151 13.53 -0.16 13.10
N ARG A 152 14.44 0.53 12.42
CA ARG A 152 15.35 1.48 13.07
C ARG A 152 14.64 2.76 13.54
N SER A 153 13.49 3.08 12.96
CA SER A 153 12.76 4.33 13.24
C SER A 153 11.33 4.11 13.72
N TYR A 154 10.75 2.94 13.45
CA TYR A 154 9.38 2.62 13.79
C TYR A 154 9.31 1.26 14.50
N ALA A 155 8.42 1.13 15.47
CA ALA A 155 8.07 -0.18 16.04
C ALA A 155 7.28 -0.96 14.98
N CYS A 156 7.94 -1.89 14.29
CA CYS A 156 7.30 -2.67 13.24
C CYS A 156 7.52 -4.17 13.46
N GLU A 157 6.53 -4.95 13.06
CA GLU A 157 6.61 -6.40 12.95
C GLU A 157 6.83 -6.78 11.49
N SER A 158 7.80 -7.66 11.22
CA SER A 158 8.09 -8.14 9.87
C SER A 158 7.50 -9.52 9.62
N PHE A 159 7.15 -9.79 8.35
CA PHE A 159 6.60 -11.07 7.91
C PHE A 159 7.28 -11.50 6.62
N VAL A 160 7.37 -12.81 6.43
CA VAL A 160 8.00 -13.42 5.26
C VAL A 160 6.98 -13.64 4.14
N ASP A 161 7.48 -13.60 2.91
CA ASP A 161 6.75 -14.05 1.73
C ASP A 161 6.79 -15.58 1.59
N LEU A 162 6.19 -16.11 0.52
CA LEU A 162 6.16 -17.55 0.24
C LEU A 162 7.56 -18.14 -0.07
N ALA A 163 8.54 -17.31 -0.38
CA ALA A 163 9.93 -17.70 -0.58
C ALA A 163 10.77 -17.59 0.71
N GLY A 164 10.16 -17.21 1.84
CA GLY A 164 10.82 -17.06 3.14
C GLY A 164 11.62 -15.77 3.28
N LYS A 165 11.39 -14.77 2.42
CA LYS A 165 12.03 -13.46 2.48
C LYS A 165 11.17 -12.48 3.27
N GLU A 166 11.78 -11.69 4.16
CA GLU A 166 11.10 -10.61 4.87
C GLU A 166 10.74 -9.48 3.91
N ARG A 167 9.48 -9.42 3.49
CA ARG A 167 8.98 -8.42 2.54
C ARG A 167 7.80 -7.61 3.06
N PHE A 168 7.22 -8.01 4.15
CA PHE A 168 6.07 -7.31 4.69
C PHE A 168 6.40 -6.73 6.06
N ALA A 169 5.89 -5.53 6.31
CA ALA A 169 6.01 -4.86 7.60
C ALA A 169 4.64 -4.35 8.04
N ARG A 170 4.34 -4.50 9.34
CA ARG A 170 3.22 -3.84 10.00
C ARG A 170 3.76 -2.84 11.02
N VAL A 171 3.29 -1.60 10.92
CA VAL A 171 3.57 -0.54 11.89
C VAL A 171 2.27 -0.18 12.60
N ASP A 172 2.27 -0.31 13.92
CA ASP A 172 1.12 0.00 14.79
C ASP A 172 1.27 1.41 15.42
N PHE A 173 0.13 2.12 15.63
CA PHE A 173 0.07 3.50 16.12
C PHE A 173 -0.83 3.65 17.35
#